data_587d4a03672c455944ebca0e127ccf58
#
_entry.id   587d4a03672c455944ebca0e127ccf58
#
_cell.length_a   1.000
_cell.length_b   1.000
_cell.length_c   1.000
_cell.angle_alpha   90.00
_cell.angle_beta   90.00
_cell.angle_gamma   90.00
#
_symmetry.space_group_name_H-M   'P 1'
#
loop_
_entity.id
_entity.type
_entity.pdbx_description
1 polymer ?
#
loop_
_entity_poly.entity_id
_entity_poly.type
_entity_poly.pdbx_seq_one_letter_code
_entity_poly.pdbx_strand_id
1 'polypeptide(L)'
;MLVVGLTGSIGMGKSTTLAMFRDEGIPVHSADESVHRLYSGEAAPIIEAAFPGTVDHGTVDRERLAKLVLNNLEALKRLESIVHPLVRKEELVFLETARKSGAPFAVVDIPLLYETGGESRFDKVIVVTAPAKVQQERVMARPGMTDDKFKAIVDRQM
;
A
#
# COMPACT_ATOMS: atom_id res chain seq x y z
N MET A 1 12.03 19.05 7.16
CA MET A 1 10.76 18.28 7.18
C MET A 1 11.07 16.86 7.56
N LEU A 2 10.47 16.36 8.61
CA LEU A 2 10.59 14.95 8.99
C LEU A 2 9.72 14.07 8.04
N VAL A 3 10.20 12.87 7.74
CA VAL A 3 9.45 11.88 7.01
C VAL A 3 9.09 10.73 7.95
N VAL A 4 7.79 10.54 8.16
CA VAL A 4 7.25 9.57 9.12
C VAL A 4 6.63 8.41 8.37
N GLY A 5 7.13 7.21 8.57
CA GLY A 5 6.51 5.98 8.08
C GLY A 5 5.34 5.58 8.98
N LEU A 6 4.19 5.29 8.40
CA LEU A 6 3.04 4.72 9.11
C LEU A 6 2.82 3.29 8.66
N THR A 7 2.76 2.37 9.58
CA THR A 7 2.50 0.96 9.30
C THR A 7 1.55 0.34 10.33
N GLY A 8 1.11 -0.84 10.08
CA GLY A 8 0.22 -1.59 10.96
C GLY A 8 -0.41 -2.75 10.20
N SER A 9 -0.62 -3.85 10.90
CA SER A 9 -1.25 -5.04 10.34
C SER A 9 -2.71 -4.78 9.93
N ILE A 10 -3.26 -5.69 9.15
CA ILE A 10 -4.66 -5.62 8.71
C ILE A 10 -5.61 -5.41 9.89
N GLY A 11 -6.58 -4.52 9.74
CA GLY A 11 -7.61 -4.28 10.79
C GLY A 11 -7.15 -3.50 12.02
N MET A 12 -5.93 -2.98 12.05
CA MET A 12 -5.37 -2.23 13.19
C MET A 12 -5.83 -0.76 13.26
N GLY A 13 -6.48 -0.22 12.22
CA GLY A 13 -6.97 1.15 12.21
C GLY A 13 -6.06 2.15 11.47
N LYS A 14 -5.16 1.66 10.64
CA LYS A 14 -4.20 2.45 9.86
C LYS A 14 -4.88 3.52 8.99
N SER A 15 -5.92 3.15 8.24
CA SER A 15 -6.66 4.08 7.38
C SER A 15 -7.35 5.20 8.16
N THR A 16 -7.88 4.90 9.35
CA THR A 16 -8.47 5.90 10.24
C THR A 16 -7.41 6.88 10.74
N THR A 17 -6.24 6.37 11.12
CA THR A 17 -5.12 7.20 11.56
C THR A 17 -4.62 8.12 10.42
N LEU A 18 -4.56 7.62 9.19
CA LEU A 18 -4.22 8.44 8.02
C LEU A 18 -5.24 9.57 7.79
N ALA A 19 -6.54 9.27 7.93
CA ALA A 19 -7.57 10.27 7.80
C ALA A 19 -7.41 11.38 8.87
N MET A 20 -7.11 11.03 10.10
CA MET A 20 -6.84 12.00 11.18
C MET A 20 -5.67 12.94 10.83
N PHE A 21 -4.56 12.41 10.28
CA PHE A 21 -3.46 13.26 9.83
C PHE A 21 -3.89 14.21 8.70
N ARG A 22 -4.70 13.76 7.76
CA ARG A 22 -5.23 14.62 6.68
C ARG A 22 -6.12 15.73 7.22
N ASP A 23 -7.00 15.41 8.18
CA ASP A 23 -7.90 16.37 8.82
C ASP A 23 -7.14 17.46 9.57
N GLU A 24 -5.97 17.16 10.10
CA GLU A 24 -5.04 18.10 10.73
C GLU A 24 -4.15 18.86 9.71
N GLY A 25 -4.39 18.69 8.41
CA GLY A 25 -3.65 19.37 7.35
C GLY A 25 -2.24 18.84 7.13
N ILE A 26 -1.91 17.67 7.66
CA ILE A 26 -0.61 17.04 7.46
C ILE A 26 -0.59 16.33 6.10
N PRO A 27 0.45 16.54 5.27
CA PRO A 27 0.61 15.80 4.03
C PRO A 27 0.72 14.30 4.26
N VAL A 28 -0.12 13.52 3.56
CA VAL A 28 -0.19 12.06 3.66
C VAL A 28 -0.08 11.42 2.29
N HIS A 29 0.82 10.46 2.13
CA HIS A 29 0.94 9.60 0.96
C HIS A 29 0.59 8.16 1.32
N SER A 30 -0.23 7.51 0.50
CA SER A 30 -0.56 6.10 0.64
C SER A 30 -0.09 5.32 -0.57
N ALA A 31 0.73 4.30 -0.33
CA ALA A 31 1.20 3.39 -1.38
C ALA A 31 0.03 2.65 -2.06
N ASP A 32 -0.99 2.26 -1.31
CA ASP A 32 -2.18 1.60 -1.86
C ASP A 32 -2.97 2.51 -2.79
N GLU A 33 -3.13 3.79 -2.42
CA GLU A 33 -3.78 4.79 -3.27
C GLU A 33 -2.95 5.07 -4.53
N SER A 34 -1.61 5.07 -4.43
CA SER A 34 -0.71 5.19 -5.58
C SER A 34 -0.88 4.03 -6.56
N VAL A 35 -0.89 2.80 -6.08
CA VAL A 35 -1.15 1.62 -6.92
C VAL A 35 -2.51 1.74 -7.61
N HIS A 36 -3.54 2.20 -6.89
CA HIS A 36 -4.86 2.38 -7.47
C HIS A 36 -4.87 3.38 -8.63
N ARG A 37 -4.20 4.53 -8.47
CA ARG A 37 -4.05 5.52 -9.55
C ARG A 37 -3.23 4.97 -10.72
N LEU A 38 -2.10 4.33 -10.43
CA LEU A 38 -1.20 3.78 -11.44
C LEU A 38 -1.89 2.70 -12.29
N TYR A 39 -2.75 1.90 -11.71
CA TYR A 39 -3.50 0.85 -12.41
C TYR A 39 -4.55 1.41 -13.39
N SER A 40 -4.97 2.66 -13.23
CA SER A 40 -5.83 3.39 -14.16
C SER A 40 -5.06 4.42 -15.00
N GLY A 41 -3.73 4.39 -14.95
CA GLY A 41 -2.86 5.36 -15.60
C GLY A 41 -1.56 4.76 -16.13
N GLU A 42 -0.44 5.30 -15.66
CA GLU A 42 0.92 5.02 -16.20
C GLU A 42 1.29 3.54 -16.21
N ALA A 43 0.85 2.75 -15.22
CA ALA A 43 1.19 1.34 -15.13
C ALA A 43 0.37 0.44 -16.07
N ALA A 44 -0.86 0.82 -16.43
CA ALA A 44 -1.76 -0.03 -17.19
C ALA A 44 -1.16 -0.52 -18.52
N PRO A 45 -0.60 0.31 -19.42
CA PRO A 45 -0.02 -0.18 -20.66
C PRO A 45 1.22 -1.05 -20.45
N ILE A 46 2.00 -0.80 -19.40
CA ILE A 46 3.20 -1.57 -19.07
C ILE A 46 2.80 -2.95 -18.55
N ILE A 47 1.76 -3.01 -17.72
CA ILE A 47 1.20 -4.26 -17.18
C ILE A 47 0.57 -5.08 -18.30
N GLU A 48 -0.19 -4.47 -19.22
CA GLU A 48 -0.76 -5.17 -20.37
C GLU A 48 0.33 -5.80 -21.26
N ALA A 49 1.43 -5.09 -21.50
CA ALA A 49 2.55 -5.63 -22.26
C ALA A 49 3.22 -6.84 -21.58
N ALA A 50 3.30 -6.83 -20.25
CA ALA A 50 3.89 -7.90 -19.47
C ALA A 50 2.92 -9.06 -19.18
N PHE A 51 1.64 -8.76 -19.05
CA PHE A 51 0.54 -9.66 -18.70
C PHE A 51 -0.66 -9.40 -19.61
N PRO A 52 -0.62 -9.87 -20.89
CA PRO A 52 -1.68 -9.62 -21.85
C PRO A 52 -3.06 -10.07 -21.37
N GLY A 53 -4.09 -9.25 -21.64
CA GLY A 53 -5.48 -9.52 -21.27
C GLY A 53 -5.84 -9.13 -19.84
N THR A 54 -4.96 -8.41 -19.12
CA THR A 54 -5.21 -7.94 -17.75
C THR A 54 -5.70 -6.50 -17.65
N VAL A 55 -5.75 -5.79 -18.78
CA VAL A 55 -6.24 -4.40 -18.82
C VAL A 55 -7.55 -4.34 -19.60
N ASP A 56 -8.55 -3.68 -19.03
CA ASP A 56 -9.84 -3.42 -19.64
C ASP A 56 -10.15 -1.93 -19.57
N HIS A 57 -10.49 -1.33 -20.75
CA HIS A 57 -10.76 0.12 -20.88
C HIS A 57 -9.70 1.03 -20.22
N GLY A 58 -8.42 0.68 -20.36
CA GLY A 58 -7.30 1.45 -19.83
C GLY A 58 -7.04 1.27 -18.33
N THR A 59 -7.75 0.37 -17.66
CA THR A 59 -7.62 0.07 -16.24
C THR A 59 -7.26 -1.40 -16.03
N VAL A 60 -6.32 -1.67 -15.13
CA VAL A 60 -5.92 -3.04 -14.77
C VAL A 60 -7.08 -3.75 -14.06
N ASP A 61 -7.48 -4.89 -14.60
CA ASP A 61 -8.38 -5.83 -13.94
C ASP A 61 -7.60 -6.64 -12.90
N ARG A 62 -7.80 -6.28 -11.64
CA ARG A 62 -7.06 -6.87 -10.51
C ARG A 62 -7.32 -8.35 -10.33
N GLU A 63 -8.52 -8.82 -10.66
CA GLU A 63 -8.85 -10.25 -10.55
C GLU A 63 -8.13 -11.07 -11.60
N ARG A 64 -8.12 -10.60 -12.85
CA ARG A 64 -7.37 -11.25 -13.93
C ARG A 64 -5.89 -11.27 -13.66
N LEU A 65 -5.33 -10.14 -13.22
CA LEU A 65 -3.91 -10.04 -12.86
C LEU A 65 -3.57 -10.95 -11.67
N ALA A 66 -4.39 -10.96 -10.62
CA ALA A 66 -4.20 -11.82 -9.47
C ALA A 66 -4.15 -13.31 -9.84
N LYS A 67 -4.99 -13.78 -10.74
CA LYS A 67 -4.99 -15.18 -11.21
C LYS A 67 -3.65 -15.57 -11.85
N LEU A 68 -2.97 -14.64 -12.50
CA LEU A 68 -1.67 -14.88 -13.14
C LEU A 68 -0.49 -14.89 -12.16
N VAL A 69 -0.58 -14.12 -11.06
CA VAL A 69 0.55 -13.91 -10.15
C VAL A 69 0.44 -14.66 -8.81
N LEU A 70 -0.77 -15.05 -8.36
CA LEU A 70 -1.05 -15.59 -7.03
C LEU A 70 -0.25 -16.86 -6.68
N ASN A 71 0.02 -17.73 -7.65
CA ASN A 71 0.76 -18.98 -7.45
C ASN A 71 2.02 -19.05 -8.33
N ASN A 72 2.49 -17.90 -8.82
CA ASN A 72 3.65 -17.81 -9.69
C ASN A 72 4.59 -16.72 -9.17
N LEU A 73 5.62 -17.16 -8.45
CA LEU A 73 6.59 -16.25 -7.81
C LEU A 73 7.35 -15.39 -8.83
N GLU A 74 7.65 -15.93 -10.02
CA GLU A 74 8.33 -15.17 -11.07
C GLU A 74 7.43 -14.09 -11.65
N ALA A 75 6.16 -14.43 -11.92
CA ALA A 75 5.17 -13.46 -12.37
C ALA A 75 4.96 -12.36 -11.32
N LEU A 76 4.87 -12.71 -10.04
CA LEU A 76 4.76 -11.74 -8.96
C LEU A 76 5.95 -10.80 -8.92
N LYS A 77 7.19 -11.33 -8.96
CA LYS A 77 8.41 -10.51 -9.00
C LYS A 77 8.45 -9.59 -10.22
N ARG A 78 8.00 -10.08 -11.37
CA ARG A 78 7.92 -9.26 -12.59
C ARG A 78 6.93 -8.12 -12.43
N LEU A 79 5.76 -8.36 -11.85
CA LEU A 79 4.78 -7.31 -11.54
C LEU A 79 5.35 -6.28 -10.56
N GLU A 80 5.96 -6.73 -9.48
CA GLU A 80 6.60 -5.86 -8.49
C GLU A 80 7.70 -5.00 -9.12
N SER A 81 8.50 -5.55 -10.02
CA SER A 81 9.56 -4.79 -10.73
C SER A 81 9.00 -3.67 -11.62
N ILE A 82 7.75 -3.78 -12.06
CA ILE A 82 7.04 -2.72 -12.81
C ILE A 82 6.43 -1.69 -11.85
N VAL A 83 5.75 -2.14 -10.82
CA VAL A 83 4.92 -1.29 -9.95
C VAL A 83 5.75 -0.53 -8.91
N HIS A 84 6.73 -1.17 -8.26
CA HIS A 84 7.50 -0.55 -7.19
C HIS A 84 8.23 0.73 -7.62
N PRO A 85 8.91 0.79 -8.78
CA PRO A 85 9.56 2.04 -9.24
C PRO A 85 8.57 3.18 -9.46
N LEU A 86 7.37 2.88 -9.96
CA LEU A 86 6.33 3.88 -10.22
C LEU A 86 5.76 4.42 -8.91
N VAL A 87 5.46 3.56 -7.96
CA VAL A 87 5.02 3.96 -6.61
C VAL A 87 6.10 4.80 -5.93
N ARG A 88 7.37 4.40 -6.05
CA ARG A 88 8.49 5.16 -5.49
C ARG A 88 8.65 6.54 -6.11
N LYS A 89 8.46 6.65 -7.41
CA LYS A 89 8.46 7.93 -8.13
C LYS A 89 7.37 8.87 -7.60
N GLU A 90 6.13 8.37 -7.44
CA GLU A 90 5.04 9.16 -6.85
C GLU A 90 5.34 9.61 -5.41
N GLU A 91 5.90 8.72 -4.59
CA GLU A 91 6.30 9.04 -3.22
C GLU A 91 7.34 10.17 -3.18
N LEU A 92 8.36 10.12 -4.04
CA LEU A 92 9.39 11.17 -4.11
C LEU A 92 8.81 12.52 -4.53
N VAL A 93 7.94 12.55 -5.53
CA VAL A 93 7.24 13.76 -5.96
C VAL A 93 6.38 14.34 -4.83
N PHE A 94 5.65 13.47 -4.12
CA PHE A 94 4.88 13.86 -2.96
C PHE A 94 5.75 14.51 -1.87
N LEU A 95 6.87 13.86 -1.49
CA LEU A 95 7.78 14.37 -0.46
C LEU A 95 8.40 15.71 -0.85
N GLU A 96 8.75 15.89 -2.12
CA GLU A 96 9.26 17.16 -2.63
C GLU A 96 8.21 18.27 -2.54
N THR A 97 6.97 17.97 -2.92
CA THR A 97 5.84 18.89 -2.82
C THR A 97 5.57 19.30 -1.38
N ALA A 98 5.56 18.33 -0.46
CA ALA A 98 5.39 18.59 0.96
C ALA A 98 6.52 19.46 1.54
N ARG A 99 7.78 19.27 1.12
CA ARG A 99 8.90 20.15 1.51
C ARG A 99 8.71 21.57 1.01
N LYS A 100 8.33 21.74 -0.24
CA LYS A 100 8.09 23.06 -0.84
C LYS A 100 6.93 23.81 -0.18
N SER A 101 5.93 23.11 0.34
CA SER A 101 4.82 23.72 1.09
C SER A 101 5.20 24.17 2.52
N GLY A 102 6.41 23.86 2.98
CA GLY A 102 6.85 24.19 4.34
C GLY A 102 6.29 23.30 5.44
N ALA A 103 5.77 22.11 5.08
CA ALA A 103 5.23 21.17 6.07
C ALA A 103 6.30 20.76 7.08
N PRO A 104 5.98 20.72 8.39
CA PRO A 104 6.95 20.31 9.41
C PRO A 104 7.30 18.82 9.31
N PHE A 105 6.35 17.99 8.92
CA PHE A 105 6.54 16.58 8.62
C PHE A 105 5.53 16.10 7.59
N ALA A 106 5.79 14.95 6.99
CA ALA A 106 4.88 14.25 6.11
C ALA A 106 4.77 12.78 6.52
N VAL A 107 3.61 12.20 6.32
CA VAL A 107 3.32 10.79 6.64
C VAL A 107 3.26 9.97 5.37
N VAL A 108 3.99 8.86 5.35
CA VAL A 108 3.97 7.88 4.26
C VAL A 108 3.44 6.56 4.81
N ASP A 109 2.29 6.15 4.30
CA ASP A 109 1.68 4.88 4.63
C ASP A 109 2.31 3.76 3.80
N ILE A 110 2.91 2.79 4.48
CA ILE A 110 3.53 1.62 3.85
C ILE A 110 3.03 0.35 4.55
N PRO A 111 2.20 -0.44 3.89
CA PRO A 111 1.92 -1.79 4.34
C PRO A 111 3.21 -2.62 4.35
N LEU A 112 3.36 -3.53 5.30
CA LEU A 112 4.51 -4.43 5.39
C LEU A 112 5.87 -3.69 5.47
N LEU A 113 5.94 -2.58 6.22
CA LEU A 113 7.15 -1.75 6.32
C LEU A 113 8.35 -2.54 6.86
N TYR A 114 8.15 -3.23 7.99
CA TYR A 114 9.20 -4.02 8.64
C TYR A 114 9.49 -5.31 7.91
N GLU A 115 8.48 -5.95 7.36
CA GLU A 115 8.60 -7.19 6.60
C GLU A 115 9.48 -7.02 5.35
N THR A 116 9.50 -5.80 4.80
CA THR A 116 10.31 -5.45 3.61
C THR A 116 11.62 -4.74 3.95
N GLY A 117 11.90 -4.47 5.23
CA GLY A 117 13.10 -3.75 5.67
C GLY A 117 13.12 -2.28 5.25
N GLY A 118 11.95 -1.68 5.10
CA GLY A 118 11.79 -0.31 4.59
C GLY A 118 11.95 0.80 5.64
N GLU A 119 12.11 0.45 6.91
CA GLU A 119 12.13 1.39 8.04
C GLU A 119 13.28 2.40 7.99
N SER A 120 14.42 2.01 7.44
CA SER A 120 15.60 2.88 7.33
C SER A 120 15.40 4.12 6.43
N ARG A 121 14.29 4.16 5.68
CA ARG A 121 13.93 5.27 4.79
C ARG A 121 13.25 6.43 5.50
N PHE A 122 12.88 6.25 6.77
CA PHE A 122 12.07 7.18 7.55
C PHE A 122 12.83 7.71 8.75
N ASP A 123 12.60 8.97 9.10
CA ASP A 123 13.16 9.57 10.32
C ASP A 123 12.49 8.99 11.57
N LYS A 124 11.22 8.66 11.47
CA LYS A 124 10.40 8.02 12.51
C LYS A 124 9.43 7.03 11.89
N VAL A 125 9.03 6.04 12.69
CA VAL A 125 7.98 5.09 12.31
C VAL A 125 6.89 5.07 13.38
N ILE A 126 5.65 5.15 12.94
CA ILE A 126 4.45 4.97 13.77
C ILE A 126 3.85 3.62 13.42
N VAL A 127 3.66 2.78 14.42
CA VAL A 127 2.99 1.49 14.28
C VAL A 127 1.60 1.60 14.90
N VAL A 128 0.56 1.40 14.09
CA VAL A 128 -0.83 1.37 14.58
C VAL A 128 -1.18 -0.04 14.99
N THR A 129 -1.63 -0.21 16.21
CA THR A 129 -2.00 -1.51 16.78
C THR A 129 -3.42 -1.49 17.36
N ALA A 130 -4.03 -2.66 17.44
CA ALA A 130 -5.27 -2.90 18.15
C ALA A 130 -5.22 -4.28 18.81
N PRO A 131 -6.03 -4.55 19.86
CA PRO A 131 -6.13 -5.89 20.43
C PRO A 131 -6.53 -6.91 19.36
N ALA A 132 -5.97 -8.13 19.45
CA ALA A 132 -6.20 -9.19 18.46
C ALA A 132 -7.70 -9.48 18.22
N LYS A 133 -8.51 -9.44 19.27
CA LYS A 133 -9.97 -9.62 19.16
C LYS A 133 -10.60 -8.52 18.30
N VAL A 134 -10.23 -7.27 18.52
CA VAL A 134 -10.73 -6.11 17.74
C VAL A 134 -10.28 -6.20 16.30
N GLN A 135 -9.04 -6.59 16.07
CA GLN A 135 -8.50 -6.85 14.71
C GLN A 135 -9.35 -7.90 13.98
N GLN A 136 -9.57 -9.05 14.62
CA GLN A 136 -10.36 -10.14 14.05
C GLN A 136 -11.79 -9.70 13.74
N GLU A 137 -12.48 -9.06 14.66
CA GLU A 137 -13.85 -8.54 14.47
C GLU A 137 -13.93 -7.59 13.27
N ARG A 138 -13.00 -6.64 13.16
CA ARG A 138 -12.95 -5.67 12.07
C ARG A 138 -12.69 -6.33 10.70
N VAL A 139 -11.78 -7.28 10.64
CA VAL A 139 -11.41 -7.94 9.39
C VAL A 139 -12.48 -8.92 8.95
N MET A 140 -13.06 -9.69 9.88
CA MET A 140 -14.13 -10.63 9.57
C MET A 140 -15.44 -9.94 9.12
N ALA A 141 -15.64 -8.68 9.49
CA ALA A 141 -16.75 -7.86 8.99
C ALA A 141 -16.58 -7.41 7.52
N ARG A 142 -15.40 -7.58 6.92
CA ARG A 142 -15.17 -7.22 5.52
C ARG A 142 -15.82 -8.24 4.57
N PRO A 143 -16.45 -7.79 3.45
CA PRO A 143 -17.04 -8.69 2.47
C PRO A 143 -16.02 -9.70 1.93
N GLY A 144 -16.40 -10.98 1.84
CA GLY A 144 -15.57 -12.06 1.28
C GLY A 144 -14.42 -12.52 2.18
N MET A 145 -14.31 -12.05 3.43
CA MET A 145 -13.31 -12.52 4.38
C MET A 145 -13.75 -13.85 5.01
N THR A 146 -12.77 -14.75 5.15
CA THR A 146 -12.92 -16.06 5.82
C THR A 146 -11.83 -16.23 6.87
N ASP A 147 -12.03 -17.14 7.84
CA ASP A 147 -11.02 -17.45 8.86
C ASP A 147 -9.68 -17.87 8.25
N ASP A 148 -9.70 -18.68 7.20
CA ASP A 148 -8.48 -19.14 6.51
C ASP A 148 -7.74 -17.99 5.83
N LYS A 149 -8.48 -17.10 5.16
CA LYS A 149 -7.91 -15.88 4.57
C LYS A 149 -7.32 -14.95 5.63
N PHE A 150 -8.03 -14.76 6.72
CA PHE A 150 -7.57 -13.94 7.84
C PHE A 150 -6.25 -14.47 8.42
N LYS A 151 -6.19 -15.76 8.75
CA LYS A 151 -4.97 -16.41 9.24
C LYS A 151 -3.81 -16.26 8.28
N ALA A 152 -4.04 -16.55 6.98
CA ALA A 152 -3.00 -16.43 5.95
C ALA A 152 -2.43 -15.02 5.82
N ILE A 153 -3.24 -13.98 6.06
CA ILE A 153 -2.79 -12.58 6.04
C ILE A 153 -2.00 -12.26 7.30
N VAL A 154 -2.52 -12.62 8.47
CA VAL A 154 -1.88 -12.32 9.77
C VAL A 154 -0.53 -13.03 9.90
N ASP A 155 -0.41 -14.26 9.43
CA ASP A 155 0.84 -15.05 9.47
C ASP A 155 1.97 -14.42 8.62
N ARG A 156 1.64 -13.55 7.67
CA ARG A 156 2.61 -12.82 6.83
C ARG A 156 2.96 -11.43 7.36
N GLN A 157 2.30 -10.97 8.40
CA GLN A 157 2.48 -9.64 8.99
C GLN A 157 3.07 -9.76 10.39
N MET A 158 3.95 -8.82 10.72
CA MET A 158 4.48 -8.68 12.08
C MET A 158 3.46 -8.06 13.04
#